data_ea1b154bb0150e9aafd113de637d800d
#
_entry.id   ea1b154bb0150e9aafd113de637d800d
#
_cell.length_a   1.000
_cell.length_b   1.000
_cell.length_c   1.000
_cell.angle_alpha   90.00
_cell.angle_beta   90.00
_cell.angle_gamma   90.00
#
_symmetry.space_group_name_H-M   'P 1'
#
loop_
_entity.id
_entity.type
_entity.pdbx_description
1 polymer ?
#
loop_
_entity_poly.entity_id
_entity_poly.type
_entity_poly.pdbx_seq_one_letter_code
_entity_poly.pdbx_strand_id
1 'polypeptide(L)'
;MKALRLASLLLLGLVASARPLELLDERSSEGDLEVVGEFSGGRTNGFIARTQLLALPSVTVTNQHDIELQRRLVYTGIPLDDLFGQLPLPPGIDVVTAVCRDKYAAVYPKDYRQRHQPLLVLKLEGKDYANWPSTPSGARMAPFYISYGHFEAAPDRTAAGVEEEARIPFAVVTLRFGRYADTLGRLQVADAMGATRDGETIALEKCLACHFAGNTGGRMSGKPWLVLAAWAKAEPELFQKYVRNPRQVEPTSRMPGFPNYQTPALGSLQKYFSAYLMQSVGEP
;
A
#
# COMPACT_ATOMS: atom_id res chain seq x y z
N MET A 1 -50.50 -42.65 22.50
CA MET A 1 -49.12 -42.39 22.07
C MET A 1 -49.17 -41.60 20.73
N LYS A 2 -48.99 -40.27 20.74
CA LYS A 2 -49.05 -39.46 19.56
C LYS A 2 -47.59 -39.13 19.18
N ALA A 3 -47.15 -39.56 18.00
CA ALA A 3 -45.83 -39.30 17.47
C ALA A 3 -45.80 -37.89 16.88
N LEU A 4 -44.94 -37.04 17.41
CA LEU A 4 -44.66 -35.67 16.94
C LEU A 4 -43.61 -35.79 15.84
N ARG A 5 -43.98 -35.47 14.59
CA ARG A 5 -43.04 -35.36 13.45
C ARG A 5 -42.43 -33.98 13.46
N LEU A 6 -41.14 -33.89 13.77
CA LEU A 6 -40.34 -32.69 13.55
C LEU A 6 -40.03 -32.55 12.05
N ALA A 7 -40.55 -31.52 11.43
CA ALA A 7 -40.16 -31.11 10.09
C ALA A 7 -38.93 -30.23 10.21
N SER A 8 -37.77 -30.72 9.77
CA SER A 8 -36.55 -29.93 9.62
C SER A 8 -36.69 -29.07 8.37
N LEU A 9 -36.86 -27.77 8.55
CA LEU A 9 -36.69 -26.78 7.45
C LEU A 9 -35.20 -26.62 7.15
N LEU A 10 -34.73 -27.16 6.03
CA LEU A 10 -33.44 -26.79 5.44
C LEU A 10 -33.57 -25.39 4.87
N LEU A 11 -33.00 -24.38 5.52
CA LEU A 11 -32.74 -23.08 4.90
C LEU A 11 -31.56 -23.26 3.90
N LEU A 12 -31.89 -23.46 2.63
CA LEU A 12 -30.91 -23.24 1.56
C LEU A 12 -30.62 -21.74 1.48
N GLY A 13 -29.49 -21.29 2.08
CA GLY A 13 -28.95 -19.99 1.88
C GLY A 13 -28.56 -19.85 0.39
N LEU A 14 -29.28 -19.01 -0.37
CA LEU A 14 -28.83 -18.57 -1.68
C LEU A 14 -27.52 -17.83 -1.50
N VAL A 15 -26.40 -18.50 -1.78
CA VAL A 15 -25.12 -17.82 -2.02
C VAL A 15 -25.30 -17.11 -3.36
N ALA A 16 -25.62 -15.83 -3.32
CA ALA A 16 -25.59 -14.99 -4.51
C ALA A 16 -24.15 -15.01 -5.05
N SER A 17 -23.93 -15.72 -6.16
CA SER A 17 -22.67 -15.66 -6.89
C SER A 17 -22.45 -14.21 -7.31
N ALA A 18 -21.54 -13.54 -6.63
CA ALA A 18 -21.12 -12.20 -7.03
C ALA A 18 -20.61 -12.30 -8.49
N ARG A 19 -21.19 -11.49 -9.38
CA ARG A 19 -20.69 -11.42 -10.74
C ARG A 19 -19.28 -10.87 -10.69
N PRO A 20 -18.32 -11.43 -11.46
CA PRO A 20 -16.99 -10.85 -11.58
C PRO A 20 -17.08 -9.37 -11.96
N LEU A 21 -16.18 -8.56 -11.43
CA LEU A 21 -16.08 -7.16 -11.80
C LEU A 21 -15.76 -7.03 -13.30
N GLU A 22 -16.55 -6.23 -13.99
CA GLU A 22 -16.31 -5.89 -15.38
C GLU A 22 -15.39 -4.67 -15.45
N LEU A 23 -14.28 -4.81 -16.17
CA LEU A 23 -13.35 -3.72 -16.40
C LEU A 23 -13.80 -2.90 -17.61
N LEU A 24 -14.04 -1.61 -17.40
CA LEU A 24 -14.35 -0.65 -18.45
C LEU A 24 -13.06 -0.21 -19.15
N ASP A 25 -13.17 0.18 -20.42
CA ASP A 25 -12.02 0.69 -21.20
C ASP A 25 -11.70 2.14 -20.84
N GLU A 26 -12.72 2.92 -20.49
CA GLU A 26 -12.58 4.34 -20.19
C GLU A 26 -13.17 4.69 -18.82
N ARG A 27 -12.59 5.72 -18.20
CA ARG A 27 -13.12 6.31 -16.99
C ARG A 27 -14.36 7.15 -17.31
N SER A 28 -15.47 6.90 -16.65
CA SER A 28 -16.71 7.66 -16.80
C SER A 28 -16.92 8.69 -15.68
N SER A 29 -16.30 8.52 -14.54
CA SER A 29 -16.39 9.43 -13.39
C SER A 29 -15.10 9.53 -12.60
N GLU A 30 -14.94 10.59 -11.79
CA GLU A 30 -13.81 10.71 -10.86
C GLU A 30 -13.77 9.56 -9.85
N GLY A 31 -14.93 9.01 -9.51
CA GLY A 31 -15.05 7.90 -8.57
C GLY A 31 -14.74 6.53 -9.15
N ASP A 32 -14.41 6.42 -10.44
CA ASP A 32 -14.01 5.13 -11.03
C ASP A 32 -12.56 4.85 -10.70
N LEU A 33 -12.30 3.61 -10.28
CA LEU A 33 -10.98 3.16 -9.86
C LEU A 33 -10.21 2.58 -11.05
N GLU A 34 -9.09 3.18 -11.39
CA GLU A 34 -8.19 2.59 -12.36
C GLU A 34 -7.51 1.34 -11.78
N VAL A 35 -7.43 0.29 -12.58
CA VAL A 35 -6.69 -0.93 -12.27
C VAL A 35 -5.69 -1.22 -13.38
N VAL A 36 -4.47 -1.58 -12.99
CA VAL A 36 -3.35 -1.86 -13.89
C VAL A 36 -2.68 -3.15 -13.45
N GLY A 37 -2.36 -4.03 -14.40
CA GLY A 37 -1.70 -5.31 -14.13
C GLY A 37 -2.00 -6.30 -15.23
N GLU A 38 -1.66 -7.56 -15.00
CA GLU A 38 -2.06 -8.66 -15.87
C GLU A 38 -3.46 -9.12 -15.46
N PHE A 39 -4.41 -9.12 -16.40
CA PHE A 39 -5.75 -9.66 -16.21
C PHE A 39 -6.00 -10.80 -17.20
N SER A 40 -6.87 -11.73 -16.83
CA SER A 40 -7.29 -12.81 -17.72
C SER A 40 -7.82 -12.25 -19.05
N GLY A 41 -7.49 -12.91 -20.16
CA GLY A 41 -7.84 -12.42 -21.48
C GLY A 41 -6.83 -11.44 -22.09
N GLY A 42 -5.67 -11.24 -21.46
CA GLY A 42 -4.57 -10.40 -22.00
C GLY A 42 -4.74 -8.90 -21.78
N ARG A 43 -5.74 -8.50 -21.00
CA ARG A 43 -5.94 -7.10 -20.64
C ARG A 43 -4.89 -6.66 -19.61
N THR A 44 -4.40 -5.43 -19.70
CA THR A 44 -3.35 -4.90 -18.79
C THR A 44 -3.81 -3.68 -17.98
N ASN A 45 -4.96 -3.09 -18.32
CA ASN A 45 -5.53 -1.96 -17.60
C ASN A 45 -7.04 -1.89 -17.79
N GLY A 46 -7.71 -1.11 -16.99
CA GLY A 46 -9.13 -0.81 -17.09
C GLY A 46 -9.62 0.01 -15.90
N PHE A 47 -10.93 0.23 -15.87
CA PHE A 47 -11.57 0.97 -14.78
C PHE A 47 -12.68 0.13 -14.17
N ILE A 48 -12.80 0.18 -12.85
CA ILE A 48 -13.96 -0.36 -12.13
C ILE A 48 -14.88 0.82 -11.84
N ALA A 49 -16.11 0.77 -12.36
CA ALA A 49 -17.09 1.79 -12.07
C ALA A 49 -17.38 1.89 -10.56
N ARG A 50 -17.52 3.10 -10.06
CA ARG A 50 -17.89 3.34 -8.66
C ARG A 50 -19.13 2.55 -8.22
N THR A 51 -20.12 2.46 -9.10
CA THR A 51 -21.36 1.71 -8.85
C THR A 51 -21.12 0.22 -8.65
N GLN A 52 -20.18 -0.37 -9.37
CA GLN A 52 -19.79 -1.77 -9.18
C GLN A 52 -19.11 -1.98 -7.82
N LEU A 53 -18.18 -1.09 -7.43
CA LEU A 53 -17.54 -1.15 -6.11
C LEU A 53 -18.55 -1.03 -4.97
N LEU A 54 -19.54 -0.13 -5.09
CA LEU A 54 -20.59 0.04 -4.08
C LEU A 54 -21.57 -1.14 -4.00
N ALA A 55 -21.64 -1.97 -5.05
CA ALA A 55 -22.46 -3.19 -5.08
C ALA A 55 -21.75 -4.43 -4.50
N LEU A 56 -20.43 -4.36 -4.28
CA LEU A 56 -19.68 -5.45 -3.66
C LEU A 56 -19.99 -5.56 -2.16
N PRO A 57 -19.84 -6.78 -1.59
CA PRO A 57 -19.83 -6.95 -0.14
C PRO A 57 -18.84 -5.99 0.51
N SER A 58 -19.29 -5.26 1.50
CA SER A 58 -18.46 -4.30 2.23
C SER A 58 -18.61 -4.49 3.72
N VAL A 59 -17.58 -4.09 4.47
CA VAL A 59 -17.58 -4.10 5.93
C VAL A 59 -17.63 -2.67 6.46
N THR A 60 -18.25 -2.50 7.63
CA THR A 60 -18.23 -1.22 8.36
C THR A 60 -17.41 -1.41 9.62
N VAL A 61 -16.37 -0.61 9.77
CA VAL A 61 -15.45 -0.65 10.90
C VAL A 61 -15.30 0.73 11.54
N THR A 62 -14.94 0.74 12.81
CA THR A 62 -14.61 1.96 13.53
C THR A 62 -13.11 2.01 13.79
N ASN A 63 -12.44 3.03 13.28
CA ASN A 63 -11.10 3.39 13.70
C ASN A 63 -11.22 4.39 14.85
N GLN A 64 -10.69 4.04 16.02
CA GLN A 64 -10.79 4.87 17.22
C GLN A 64 -9.94 6.13 17.15
N HIS A 65 -8.86 6.09 16.36
CA HIS A 65 -7.98 7.23 16.17
C HIS A 65 -7.36 7.20 14.76
N ASP A 66 -8.07 7.80 13.81
CA ASP A 66 -7.55 7.97 12.45
C ASP A 66 -6.38 8.93 12.46
N ILE A 67 -5.26 8.51 11.86
CA ILE A 67 -4.01 9.28 11.91
C ILE A 67 -4.08 10.55 11.04
N GLU A 68 -4.84 10.53 9.95
CA GLU A 68 -4.94 11.66 9.02
C GLU A 68 -5.89 12.74 9.53
N LEU A 69 -7.03 12.35 10.12
CA LEU A 69 -8.03 13.27 10.63
C LEU A 69 -7.98 13.47 12.14
N GLN A 70 -7.08 12.78 12.84
CA GLN A 70 -6.83 12.90 14.28
C GLN A 70 -8.09 12.74 15.16
N ARG A 71 -8.98 11.84 14.75
CA ARG A 71 -10.24 11.57 15.46
C ARG A 71 -10.79 10.17 15.18
N ARG A 72 -11.77 9.77 15.94
CA ARG A 72 -12.57 8.58 15.67
C ARG A 72 -13.33 8.73 14.35
N LEU A 73 -13.30 7.67 13.52
CA LEU A 73 -13.99 7.61 12.23
C LEU A 73 -14.67 6.25 12.02
N VAL A 74 -15.75 6.27 11.25
CA VAL A 74 -16.43 5.08 10.76
C VAL A 74 -16.19 4.95 9.26
N TYR A 75 -15.59 3.83 8.85
CA TYR A 75 -15.37 3.50 7.45
C TYR A 75 -16.34 2.42 6.99
N THR A 76 -16.86 2.55 5.77
CA THR A 76 -17.44 1.44 5.02
C THR A 76 -16.57 1.21 3.81
N GLY A 77 -16.08 -0.01 3.63
CA GLY A 77 -15.13 -0.33 2.56
C GLY A 77 -15.05 -1.81 2.27
N ILE A 78 -14.26 -2.15 1.27
CA ILE A 78 -13.98 -3.51 0.81
C ILE A 78 -12.60 -3.89 1.31
N PRO A 79 -12.43 -5.01 2.04
CA PRO A 79 -11.12 -5.58 2.31
C PRO A 79 -10.34 -5.78 1.00
N LEU A 80 -9.06 -5.41 0.96
CA LEU A 80 -8.28 -5.53 -0.27
C LEU A 80 -8.20 -6.97 -0.77
N ASP A 81 -8.17 -7.97 0.10
CA ASP A 81 -8.17 -9.38 -0.30
C ASP A 81 -9.50 -9.80 -0.94
N ASP A 82 -10.63 -9.28 -0.47
CA ASP A 82 -11.94 -9.53 -1.08
C ASP A 82 -12.01 -8.90 -2.49
N LEU A 83 -11.47 -7.68 -2.65
CA LEU A 83 -11.38 -7.04 -3.95
C LEU A 83 -10.50 -7.85 -4.92
N PHE A 84 -9.39 -8.42 -4.44
CA PHE A 84 -8.57 -9.35 -5.22
C PHE A 84 -9.38 -10.53 -5.77
N GLY A 85 -10.23 -11.13 -4.94
CA GLY A 85 -11.08 -12.27 -5.31
C GLY A 85 -12.15 -11.94 -6.35
N GLN A 86 -12.48 -10.67 -6.56
CA GLN A 86 -13.48 -10.21 -7.54
C GLN A 86 -12.88 -9.86 -8.91
N LEU A 87 -11.54 -9.72 -9.00
CA LEU A 87 -10.86 -9.36 -10.22
C LEU A 87 -10.39 -10.60 -10.99
N PRO A 88 -10.42 -10.58 -12.33
CA PRO A 88 -9.95 -11.69 -13.16
C PRO A 88 -8.40 -11.71 -13.23
N LEU A 89 -7.75 -11.86 -12.08
CA LEU A 89 -6.29 -11.89 -11.97
C LEU A 89 -5.76 -13.31 -12.25
N PRO A 90 -4.66 -13.44 -13.02
CA PRO A 90 -4.02 -14.73 -13.21
C PRO A 90 -3.33 -15.21 -11.92
N PRO A 91 -3.06 -16.51 -11.80
CA PRO A 91 -2.35 -17.06 -10.65
C PRO A 91 -0.97 -16.40 -10.43
N GLY A 92 -0.59 -16.24 -9.16
CA GLY A 92 0.70 -15.67 -8.77
C GLY A 92 0.71 -14.15 -8.62
N ILE A 93 -0.38 -13.45 -8.94
CA ILE A 93 -0.52 -12.03 -8.57
C ILE A 93 -0.82 -11.97 -7.06
N ASP A 94 0.09 -11.38 -6.30
CA ASP A 94 0.07 -11.40 -4.83
C ASP A 94 0.38 -10.04 -4.18
N VAL A 95 0.67 -9.02 -4.99
CA VAL A 95 0.92 -7.64 -4.54
C VAL A 95 -0.09 -6.69 -5.18
N VAL A 96 -0.60 -5.75 -4.39
CA VAL A 96 -1.26 -4.56 -4.90
C VAL A 96 -0.53 -3.30 -4.44
N THR A 97 -0.38 -2.34 -5.34
CA THR A 97 0.15 -1.01 -5.06
C THR A 97 -0.94 0.01 -5.26
N ALA A 98 -1.31 0.72 -4.20
CA ALA A 98 -2.21 1.86 -4.29
C ALA A 98 -1.42 3.10 -4.69
N VAL A 99 -1.79 3.74 -5.78
CA VAL A 99 -1.15 4.94 -6.29
C VAL A 99 -2.07 6.13 -6.09
N CYS A 100 -1.56 7.15 -5.43
CA CYS A 100 -2.27 8.38 -5.14
C CYS A 100 -2.11 9.41 -6.28
N ARG A 101 -2.98 10.40 -6.28
CA ARG A 101 -2.97 11.51 -7.25
C ARG A 101 -1.65 12.28 -7.27
N ASP A 102 -0.99 12.43 -6.15
CA ASP A 102 0.32 13.08 -5.98
C ASP A 102 1.52 12.17 -6.31
N LYS A 103 1.24 10.94 -6.78
CA LYS A 103 2.21 9.90 -7.10
C LYS A 103 2.86 9.22 -5.88
N TYR A 104 2.38 9.45 -4.67
CA TYR A 104 2.65 8.57 -3.54
C TYR A 104 2.15 7.16 -3.86
N ALA A 105 2.84 6.13 -3.40
CA ALA A 105 2.42 4.75 -3.62
C ALA A 105 2.60 3.90 -2.36
N ALA A 106 1.56 3.21 -1.95
CA ALA A 106 1.62 2.24 -0.87
C ALA A 106 1.53 0.82 -1.42
N VAL A 107 2.50 -0.02 -1.07
CA VAL A 107 2.60 -1.40 -1.57
C VAL A 107 2.08 -2.36 -0.50
N TYR A 108 1.17 -3.25 -0.88
CA TYR A 108 0.51 -4.22 -0.01
C TYR A 108 0.78 -5.65 -0.49
N PRO A 109 1.86 -6.30 -0.04
CA PRO A 109 2.08 -7.72 -0.27
C PRO A 109 1.01 -8.57 0.43
N LYS A 110 0.84 -9.81 -0.02
CA LYS A 110 -0.18 -10.72 0.49
C LYS A 110 -0.11 -10.91 2.01
N ASP A 111 1.09 -11.15 2.55
CA ASP A 111 1.31 -11.34 3.98
C ASP A 111 0.90 -10.11 4.82
N TYR A 112 1.19 -8.91 4.33
CA TYR A 112 0.78 -7.66 4.94
C TYR A 112 -0.74 -7.50 4.94
N ARG A 113 -1.40 -7.76 3.80
CA ARG A 113 -2.86 -7.68 3.70
C ARG A 113 -3.57 -8.66 4.64
N GLN A 114 -3.04 -9.89 4.73
CA GLN A 114 -3.59 -10.91 5.61
C GLN A 114 -3.45 -10.58 7.09
N ARG A 115 -2.35 -9.94 7.50
CA ARG A 115 -2.15 -9.52 8.89
C ARG A 115 -2.99 -8.31 9.29
N HIS A 116 -3.05 -7.30 8.42
CA HIS A 116 -3.58 -5.97 8.79
C HIS A 116 -4.95 -5.67 8.19
N GLN A 117 -5.43 -6.46 7.23
CA GLN A 117 -6.74 -6.34 6.61
C GLN A 117 -7.09 -4.90 6.16
N PRO A 118 -6.25 -4.26 5.33
CA PRO A 118 -6.52 -2.93 4.83
C PRO A 118 -7.82 -2.88 4.02
N LEU A 119 -8.57 -1.80 4.16
CA LEU A 119 -9.84 -1.56 3.50
C LEU A 119 -9.70 -0.49 2.43
N LEU A 120 -10.20 -0.77 1.22
CA LEU A 120 -10.51 0.28 0.26
C LEU A 120 -11.79 0.99 0.72
N VAL A 121 -11.66 2.15 1.32
CA VAL A 121 -12.76 2.92 1.89
C VAL A 121 -13.62 3.50 0.77
N LEU A 122 -14.91 3.19 0.81
CA LEU A 122 -15.93 3.68 -0.10
C LEU A 122 -16.79 4.80 0.51
N LYS A 123 -17.04 4.72 1.82
CA LYS A 123 -17.78 5.74 2.56
C LYS A 123 -17.05 6.08 3.85
N LEU A 124 -17.03 7.36 4.17
CA LEU A 124 -16.50 7.92 5.41
C LEU A 124 -17.66 8.55 6.19
N GLU A 125 -17.92 8.09 7.42
CA GLU A 125 -19.07 8.53 8.22
C GLU A 125 -20.40 8.40 7.44
N GLY A 126 -20.57 7.32 6.67
CA GLY A 126 -21.73 7.07 5.80
C GLY A 126 -21.80 7.94 4.54
N LYS A 127 -20.89 8.91 4.37
CA LYS A 127 -20.86 9.85 3.23
C LYS A 127 -20.02 9.31 2.09
N ASP A 128 -20.45 9.53 0.85
CA ASP A 128 -19.66 9.26 -0.34
C ASP A 128 -18.55 10.30 -0.52
N TYR A 129 -17.53 9.95 -1.34
CA TYR A 129 -16.26 10.67 -1.52
C TYR A 129 -16.41 12.17 -1.85
N ALA A 130 -17.50 12.57 -2.54
CA ALA A 130 -17.78 13.97 -2.86
C ALA A 130 -17.92 14.86 -1.61
N ASN A 131 -18.26 14.25 -0.46
CA ASN A 131 -18.50 14.93 0.81
C ASN A 131 -17.45 14.58 1.88
N TRP A 132 -16.29 14.04 1.47
CA TRP A 132 -15.22 13.76 2.41
C TRP A 132 -14.49 15.03 2.81
N PRO A 133 -14.02 15.10 4.06
CA PRO A 133 -13.20 16.23 4.50
C PRO A 133 -11.83 16.21 3.80
N SER A 134 -11.16 17.35 3.84
CA SER A 134 -9.71 17.40 3.60
C SER A 134 -8.96 17.06 4.88
N THR A 135 -7.70 16.65 4.73
CA THR A 135 -6.78 16.50 5.86
C THR A 135 -6.56 17.86 6.56
N PRO A 136 -6.03 17.88 7.78
CA PRO A 136 -5.66 19.14 8.47
C PRO A 136 -4.68 20.01 7.67
N SER A 137 -3.85 19.40 6.80
CA SER A 137 -2.97 20.11 5.88
C SER A 137 -3.66 20.64 4.61
N GLY A 138 -4.98 20.41 4.46
CA GLY A 138 -5.78 20.83 3.32
C GLY A 138 -5.75 19.87 2.12
N ALA A 139 -5.11 18.71 2.24
CA ALA A 139 -5.07 17.73 1.16
C ALA A 139 -6.42 17.02 1.01
N ARG A 140 -6.86 16.83 -0.25
CA ARG A 140 -8.12 16.14 -0.58
C ARG A 140 -7.96 14.64 -0.43
N MET A 141 -8.79 13.98 0.38
CA MET A 141 -8.73 12.53 0.62
C MET A 141 -9.40 11.69 -0.48
N ALA A 142 -10.32 12.27 -1.24
CA ALA A 142 -11.10 11.61 -2.30
C ALA A 142 -10.27 11.29 -3.57
N PRO A 143 -10.65 10.30 -4.41
CA PRO A 143 -11.90 9.54 -4.35
C PRO A 143 -11.85 8.27 -3.49
N PHE A 144 -10.65 7.74 -3.20
CA PHE A 144 -10.46 6.56 -2.39
C PHE A 144 -9.39 6.79 -1.33
N TYR A 145 -9.55 6.07 -0.24
CA TYR A 145 -8.69 6.07 0.92
C TYR A 145 -8.45 4.62 1.33
N ILE A 146 -7.25 4.26 1.71
CA ILE A 146 -7.00 2.95 2.32
C ILE A 146 -6.68 3.15 3.79
N SER A 147 -7.43 2.46 4.64
CA SER A 147 -7.29 2.55 6.09
C SER A 147 -7.63 1.21 6.74
N TYR A 148 -7.70 1.20 8.05
CA TYR A 148 -7.87 0.00 8.88
C TYR A 148 -8.93 0.26 9.95
N GLY A 149 -9.65 -0.79 10.36
CA GLY A 149 -10.45 -0.72 11.59
C GLY A 149 -9.53 -0.68 12.82
N HIS A 150 -8.50 -1.50 12.79
CA HIS A 150 -7.43 -1.56 13.77
C HIS A 150 -6.11 -1.87 13.05
N PHE A 151 -5.03 -1.26 13.50
CA PHE A 151 -3.68 -1.57 13.04
C PHE A 151 -2.82 -1.88 14.25
N GLU A 152 -2.17 -3.02 14.21
CA GLU A 152 -1.18 -3.43 15.19
C GLU A 152 0.13 -3.68 14.46
N ALA A 153 1.17 -2.97 14.85
CA ALA A 153 2.50 -3.15 14.29
C ALA A 153 3.03 -4.54 14.61
N ALA A 154 3.65 -5.19 13.63
CA ALA A 154 4.35 -6.44 13.90
C ALA A 154 5.52 -6.16 14.86
N PRO A 155 5.67 -6.95 15.94
CA PRO A 155 6.76 -6.79 16.87
C PRO A 155 8.10 -7.12 16.18
N ASP A 156 9.16 -6.45 16.62
CA ASP A 156 10.57 -6.79 16.33
C ASP A 156 10.93 -6.98 14.84
N ARG A 157 10.30 -6.20 13.95
CA ARG A 157 10.59 -6.31 12.51
C ARG A 157 12.01 -5.93 12.12
N THR A 158 12.64 -5.06 12.89
CA THR A 158 14.06 -4.69 12.70
C THR A 158 14.79 -4.65 14.01
N ALA A 159 16.01 -5.20 14.05
CA ALA A 159 16.92 -5.04 15.20
C ALA A 159 17.36 -3.57 15.37
N ALA A 160 17.14 -2.73 14.38
CA ALA A 160 17.41 -1.30 14.39
C ALA A 160 16.34 -0.47 15.14
N GLY A 161 15.29 -1.11 15.69
CA GLY A 161 14.25 -0.47 16.48
C GLY A 161 13.29 0.42 15.65
N VAL A 162 13.10 0.13 14.36
CA VAL A 162 12.12 0.81 13.53
C VAL A 162 10.84 0.00 13.49
N GLU A 163 9.77 0.61 13.97
CA GLU A 163 8.44 -0.01 14.01
C GLU A 163 7.78 -0.04 12.65
N GLU A 164 6.94 -1.05 12.43
CA GLU A 164 6.06 -1.11 11.29
C GLU A 164 5.00 0.00 11.40
N GLU A 165 4.74 0.70 10.31
CA GLU A 165 3.69 1.73 10.25
C GLU A 165 2.54 1.31 9.36
N ALA A 166 1.34 1.77 9.70
CA ALA A 166 0.18 1.63 8.85
C ALA A 166 0.39 2.35 7.51
N ARG A 167 0.07 1.68 6.41
CA ARG A 167 0.12 2.26 5.05
C ARG A 167 -1.23 2.86 4.74
N ILE A 168 -1.35 4.19 4.83
CA ILE A 168 -2.62 4.91 4.80
C ILE A 168 -2.64 5.94 3.64
N PRO A 169 -2.63 5.48 2.36
CA PRO A 169 -2.70 6.38 1.23
C PRO A 169 -4.11 6.96 1.07
N PHE A 170 -4.19 8.26 0.83
CA PHE A 170 -5.42 8.95 0.47
C PHE A 170 -5.35 9.53 -0.96
N ALA A 171 -6.49 9.95 -1.51
CA ALA A 171 -6.62 10.33 -2.91
C ALA A 171 -6.09 9.25 -3.86
N VAL A 172 -6.30 7.99 -3.50
CA VAL A 172 -5.94 6.84 -4.36
C VAL A 172 -6.75 6.91 -5.64
N VAL A 173 -6.09 6.73 -6.77
CA VAL A 173 -6.69 6.79 -8.11
C VAL A 173 -6.45 5.53 -8.93
N THR A 174 -5.42 4.76 -8.58
CA THR A 174 -5.03 3.54 -9.29
C THR A 174 -4.65 2.44 -8.31
N LEU A 175 -5.09 1.21 -8.56
CA LEU A 175 -4.53 0.00 -7.97
C LEU A 175 -3.73 -0.74 -9.02
N ARG A 176 -2.45 -0.97 -8.75
CA ARG A 176 -1.56 -1.73 -9.62
C ARG A 176 -1.32 -3.11 -9.02
N PHE A 177 -1.63 -4.16 -9.79
CA PHE A 177 -1.49 -5.56 -9.40
C PHE A 177 -0.23 -6.17 -10.02
N GLY A 178 0.48 -6.99 -9.26
CA GLY A 178 1.72 -7.61 -9.72
C GLY A 178 2.14 -8.80 -8.86
N ARG A 179 3.24 -9.44 -9.27
CA ARG A 179 3.89 -10.51 -8.50
C ARG A 179 4.92 -9.92 -7.55
N TYR A 180 5.04 -10.50 -6.37
CA TYR A 180 6.06 -10.07 -5.40
C TYR A 180 7.48 -10.10 -6.01
N ALA A 181 7.81 -11.16 -6.72
CA ALA A 181 9.10 -11.33 -7.36
C ALA A 181 9.44 -10.18 -8.34
N ASP A 182 8.44 -9.73 -9.11
CA ASP A 182 8.62 -8.69 -10.13
C ASP A 182 8.55 -7.26 -9.56
N THR A 183 8.09 -7.12 -8.33
CA THR A 183 7.94 -5.84 -7.63
C THR A 183 8.97 -5.70 -6.51
N LEU A 184 8.64 -6.15 -5.31
CA LEU A 184 9.50 -6.03 -4.14
C LEU A 184 10.70 -6.98 -4.19
N GLY A 185 10.54 -8.20 -4.76
CA GLY A 185 11.62 -9.18 -4.87
C GLY A 185 12.83 -8.65 -5.62
N ARG A 186 12.62 -7.83 -6.65
CA ARG A 186 13.69 -7.17 -7.42
C ARG A 186 14.50 -6.13 -6.64
N LEU A 187 13.99 -5.68 -5.51
CA LEU A 187 14.63 -4.70 -4.64
C LEU A 187 15.34 -5.36 -3.47
N GLN A 188 15.20 -6.66 -3.32
CA GLN A 188 15.88 -7.39 -2.27
C GLN A 188 17.37 -7.60 -2.62
N VAL A 189 18.20 -7.53 -1.60
CA VAL A 189 19.62 -7.89 -1.71
C VAL A 189 19.75 -9.37 -1.39
N ALA A 190 20.38 -10.10 -2.30
CA ALA A 190 20.64 -11.54 -2.11
C ALA A 190 21.42 -11.77 -0.82
N ASP A 191 21.02 -12.80 -0.08
CA ASP A 191 21.64 -13.21 1.19
C ASP A 191 21.80 -12.09 2.24
N ALA A 192 20.98 -11.04 2.15
CA ALA A 192 21.03 -9.95 3.11
C ALA A 192 20.76 -10.46 4.53
N MET A 193 21.63 -10.12 5.48
CA MET A 193 21.52 -10.44 6.90
C MET A 193 21.80 -9.23 7.78
N GLY A 194 21.38 -9.29 9.05
CA GLY A 194 21.63 -8.26 10.06
C GLY A 194 21.24 -6.86 9.55
N ALA A 195 22.14 -5.90 9.70
CA ALA A 195 21.86 -4.50 9.37
C ALA A 195 21.46 -4.28 7.89
N THR A 196 21.94 -5.09 6.94
CA THR A 196 21.53 -4.98 5.53
C THR A 196 20.05 -5.38 5.36
N ARG A 197 19.63 -6.46 6.01
CA ARG A 197 18.23 -6.90 6.02
C ARG A 197 17.30 -5.89 6.71
N ASP A 198 17.73 -5.34 7.85
CA ASP A 198 17.00 -4.27 8.53
C ASP A 198 16.83 -3.04 7.62
N GLY A 199 17.90 -2.63 6.95
CA GLY A 199 17.89 -1.51 6.01
C GLY A 199 16.98 -1.76 4.82
N GLU A 200 16.94 -2.99 4.29
CA GLU A 200 16.01 -3.41 3.24
C GLU A 200 14.56 -3.25 3.71
N THR A 201 14.23 -3.77 4.88
CA THR A 201 12.88 -3.65 5.45
C THR A 201 12.48 -2.19 5.60
N ILE A 202 13.34 -1.36 6.19
CA ILE A 202 13.08 0.08 6.36
C ILE A 202 12.91 0.77 5.00
N ALA A 203 13.78 0.48 4.03
CA ALA A 203 13.73 1.11 2.72
C ALA A 203 12.45 0.77 1.96
N LEU A 204 12.06 -0.51 1.92
CA LEU A 204 10.85 -0.97 1.24
C LEU A 204 9.56 -0.43 1.89
N GLU A 205 9.56 -0.23 3.20
CA GLU A 205 8.40 0.30 3.92
C GLU A 205 8.28 1.82 3.87
N LYS A 206 9.40 2.54 3.96
CA LYS A 206 9.39 4.00 4.14
C LYS A 206 9.80 4.77 2.89
N CYS A 207 10.84 4.32 2.17
CA CYS A 207 11.38 5.07 1.06
C CYS A 207 10.61 4.80 -0.24
N LEU A 208 10.14 3.56 -0.43
CA LEU A 208 9.47 3.13 -1.67
C LEU A 208 8.14 3.85 -1.91
N ALA A 209 7.54 4.42 -0.88
CA ALA A 209 6.31 5.18 -1.01
C ALA A 209 6.46 6.45 -1.87
N CYS A 210 7.65 7.06 -1.88
CA CYS A 210 7.95 8.29 -2.62
C CYS A 210 9.00 8.09 -3.71
N HIS A 211 9.85 7.06 -3.60
CA HIS A 211 10.92 6.73 -4.54
C HIS A 211 10.56 5.48 -5.35
N PHE A 212 11.21 5.29 -6.49
CA PHE A 212 10.83 4.22 -7.43
C PHE A 212 12.02 3.47 -8.00
N ALA A 213 11.77 2.20 -8.36
CA ALA A 213 12.65 1.37 -9.18
C ALA A 213 11.83 0.82 -10.36
N GLY A 214 12.12 1.24 -11.58
CA GLY A 214 11.29 0.92 -12.74
C GLY A 214 9.84 1.34 -12.52
N ASN A 215 8.92 0.38 -12.49
CA ASN A 215 7.49 0.62 -12.27
C ASN A 215 7.05 0.38 -10.81
N THR A 216 7.96 0.05 -9.92
CA THR A 216 7.67 -0.20 -8.50
C THR A 216 7.91 1.06 -7.66
N GLY A 217 7.02 1.33 -6.71
CA GLY A 217 7.10 2.48 -5.81
C GLY A 217 6.46 3.76 -6.33
N GLY A 218 6.57 4.80 -5.52
CA GLY A 218 6.01 6.12 -5.77
C GLY A 218 6.96 7.03 -6.54
N ARG A 219 6.40 7.98 -7.30
CA ARG A 219 7.15 8.95 -8.10
C ARG A 219 7.03 10.39 -7.58
N MET A 220 6.67 10.52 -6.30
CA MET A 220 6.50 11.83 -5.67
C MET A 220 7.83 12.61 -5.61
N SER A 221 8.95 11.94 -5.32
CA SER A 221 10.26 12.58 -5.21
C SER A 221 10.96 12.82 -6.55
N GLY A 222 10.61 12.09 -7.60
CA GLY A 222 11.33 12.07 -8.87
C GLY A 222 12.73 11.43 -8.83
N LYS A 223 13.22 10.98 -7.66
CA LYS A 223 14.54 10.33 -7.51
C LYS A 223 14.40 8.80 -7.57
N PRO A 224 15.01 8.12 -8.56
CA PRO A 224 14.96 6.67 -8.67
C PRO A 224 15.83 5.99 -7.61
N TRP A 225 15.52 4.71 -7.34
CA TRP A 225 16.17 3.89 -6.32
C TRP A 225 17.69 3.81 -6.49
N LEU A 226 18.16 3.67 -7.73
CA LEU A 226 19.60 3.64 -8.03
C LEU A 226 20.33 4.95 -7.67
N VAL A 227 19.65 6.09 -7.74
CA VAL A 227 20.24 7.37 -7.30
C VAL A 227 20.41 7.41 -5.79
N LEU A 228 19.45 6.87 -5.02
CA LEU A 228 19.59 6.72 -3.57
C LEU A 228 20.75 5.78 -3.24
N ALA A 229 20.85 4.69 -3.96
CA ALA A 229 21.89 3.67 -3.78
C ALA A 229 23.29 4.24 -4.07
N ALA A 230 23.44 4.95 -5.18
CA ALA A 230 24.68 5.62 -5.55
C ALA A 230 25.10 6.65 -4.51
N TRP A 231 24.15 7.44 -4.03
CA TRP A 231 24.42 8.46 -3.01
C TRP A 231 24.79 7.84 -1.66
N ALA A 232 24.04 6.83 -1.19
CA ALA A 232 24.36 6.12 0.05
C ALA A 232 25.76 5.47 0.03
N LYS A 233 26.25 5.07 -1.14
CA LYS A 233 27.59 4.50 -1.34
C LYS A 233 28.66 5.57 -1.39
N ALA A 234 28.43 6.66 -2.13
CA ALA A 234 29.43 7.71 -2.36
C ALA A 234 29.62 8.61 -1.13
N GLU A 235 28.52 8.97 -0.44
CA GLU A 235 28.51 9.94 0.65
C GLU A 235 27.68 9.45 1.85
N PRO A 236 28.12 8.38 2.55
CA PRO A 236 27.32 7.69 3.54
C PRO A 236 26.87 8.59 4.72
N GLU A 237 27.72 9.47 5.20
CA GLU A 237 27.41 10.37 6.32
C GLU A 237 26.39 11.45 5.91
N LEU A 238 26.58 12.02 4.72
CA LEU A 238 25.66 13.02 4.17
C LEU A 238 24.29 12.39 3.87
N PHE A 239 24.27 11.17 3.35
CA PHE A 239 23.03 10.39 3.13
C PHE A 239 22.27 10.21 4.45
N GLN A 240 22.94 9.74 5.51
CA GLN A 240 22.31 9.54 6.82
C GLN A 240 21.79 10.86 7.42
N LYS A 241 22.59 11.94 7.32
CA LYS A 241 22.19 13.27 7.76
C LYS A 241 20.95 13.77 7.03
N TYR A 242 20.91 13.58 5.70
CA TYR A 242 19.77 13.96 4.86
C TYR A 242 18.52 13.16 5.21
N VAL A 243 18.62 11.84 5.37
CA VAL A 243 17.47 11.00 5.79
C VAL A 243 16.92 11.46 7.13
N ARG A 244 17.79 11.75 8.10
CA ARG A 244 17.36 12.22 9.42
C ARG A 244 16.66 13.57 9.37
N ASN A 245 17.26 14.55 8.69
CA ASN A 245 16.71 15.91 8.56
C ASN A 245 17.07 16.54 7.21
N PRO A 246 16.24 16.30 6.18
CA PRO A 246 16.53 16.78 4.82
C PRO A 246 16.73 18.29 4.73
N ARG A 247 15.95 19.07 5.49
CA ARG A 247 16.01 20.55 5.44
C ARG A 247 17.25 21.15 6.06
N GLN A 248 17.97 20.41 6.89
CA GLN A 248 19.30 20.85 7.35
C GLN A 248 20.37 20.77 6.27
N VAL A 249 20.18 19.90 5.26
CA VAL A 249 21.11 19.74 4.14
C VAL A 249 20.63 20.53 2.93
N GLU A 250 19.34 20.48 2.65
CA GLU A 250 18.67 21.19 1.56
C GLU A 250 17.42 21.90 2.09
N PRO A 251 17.46 23.20 2.38
CA PRO A 251 16.35 23.93 3.01
C PRO A 251 15.03 23.86 2.24
N THR A 252 15.08 23.66 0.93
CA THR A 252 13.90 23.55 0.04
C THR A 252 13.35 22.14 -0.08
N SER A 253 13.99 21.17 0.58
CA SER A 253 13.57 19.76 0.51
C SER A 253 12.12 19.56 0.97
N ARG A 254 11.37 18.78 0.18
CA ARG A 254 10.02 18.31 0.53
C ARG A 254 10.01 16.89 1.08
N MET A 255 11.17 16.23 1.13
CA MET A 255 11.28 14.92 1.73
C MET A 255 10.95 15.04 3.23
N PRO A 256 10.07 14.19 3.80
CA PRO A 256 9.90 14.12 5.25
C PRO A 256 11.21 13.65 5.89
N GLY A 257 11.58 14.24 7.02
CA GLY A 257 12.70 13.75 7.82
C GLY A 257 12.28 12.61 8.73
N PHE A 258 13.26 11.81 9.13
CA PHE A 258 13.10 10.74 10.12
C PHE A 258 13.94 11.04 11.38
N PRO A 259 13.58 12.11 12.15
CA PRO A 259 14.40 12.59 13.26
C PRO A 259 14.55 11.55 14.39
N ASN A 260 13.59 10.64 14.51
CA ASN A 260 13.59 9.58 15.52
C ASN A 260 14.46 8.37 15.15
N TYR A 261 14.95 8.31 13.88
CA TYR A 261 15.83 7.22 13.48
C TYR A 261 17.19 7.36 14.18
N GLN A 262 17.50 6.37 14.99
CA GLN A 262 18.79 6.27 15.67
C GLN A 262 19.87 5.85 14.66
N THR A 263 21.15 6.01 15.06
CA THR A 263 22.31 5.67 14.22
C THR A 263 22.25 4.24 13.64
N PRO A 264 21.81 3.20 14.38
CA PRO A 264 21.66 1.85 13.80
C PRO A 264 20.71 1.79 12.62
N ALA A 265 19.54 2.45 12.68
CA ALA A 265 18.56 2.46 11.60
C ALA A 265 19.10 3.18 10.35
N LEU A 266 19.73 4.33 10.53
CA LEU A 266 20.34 5.08 9.43
C LEU A 266 21.52 4.33 8.79
N GLY A 267 22.35 3.68 9.62
CA GLY A 267 23.44 2.82 9.16
C GLY A 267 22.94 1.59 8.41
N SER A 268 21.83 1.00 8.85
CA SER A 268 21.18 -0.11 8.16
C SER A 268 20.66 0.30 6.77
N LEU A 269 19.96 1.44 6.67
CA LEU A 269 19.53 2.00 5.39
C LEU A 269 20.71 2.22 4.44
N GLN A 270 21.76 2.83 4.91
CA GLN A 270 22.96 3.11 4.11
C GLN A 270 23.60 1.81 3.62
N LYS A 271 23.73 0.80 4.47
CA LYS A 271 24.28 -0.52 4.10
C LYS A 271 23.42 -1.22 3.04
N TYR A 272 22.12 -1.22 3.22
CA TYR A 272 21.21 -1.80 2.23
C TYR A 272 21.36 -1.13 0.86
N PHE A 273 21.27 0.20 0.77
CA PHE A 273 21.37 0.90 -0.50
C PHE A 273 22.74 0.68 -1.16
N SER A 274 23.83 0.65 -0.38
CA SER A 274 25.15 0.38 -0.91
C SER A 274 25.27 -1.06 -1.45
N ALA A 275 24.72 -2.04 -0.75
CA ALA A 275 24.70 -3.44 -1.20
C ALA A 275 23.81 -3.61 -2.44
N TYR A 276 22.65 -2.98 -2.48
CA TYR A 276 21.75 -2.97 -3.64
C TYR A 276 22.46 -2.41 -4.90
N LEU A 277 23.20 -1.31 -4.76
CA LEU A 277 23.98 -0.76 -5.89
C LEU A 277 24.99 -1.80 -6.40
N MET A 278 25.76 -2.42 -5.51
CA MET A 278 26.80 -3.40 -5.90
C MET A 278 26.19 -4.60 -6.63
N GLN A 279 25.06 -5.10 -6.17
CA GLN A 279 24.33 -6.17 -6.85
C GLN A 279 23.81 -5.71 -8.22
N SER A 280 23.26 -4.49 -8.32
CA SER A 280 22.64 -3.97 -9.56
C SER A 280 23.65 -3.65 -10.68
N VAL A 281 24.92 -3.36 -10.32
CA VAL A 281 25.96 -3.01 -11.29
C VAL A 281 26.96 -4.16 -11.50
N GLY A 282 26.90 -5.20 -10.68
CA GLY A 282 27.79 -6.36 -10.73
C GLY A 282 27.21 -7.56 -11.51
N GLU A 283 25.95 -7.50 -11.94
CA GLU A 283 25.40 -8.52 -12.85
C GLU A 283 25.76 -8.14 -14.31
N PRO A 284 26.51 -9.02 -14.99
CA PRO A 284 26.82 -8.86 -16.43
C PRO A 284 25.57 -9.11 -17.29
#